data_3797c7dfe3d9d8891d0f7efe56c577f9
#
_entry.id   3797c7dfe3d9d8891d0f7efe56c577f9
#
_cell.length_a   1.000
_cell.length_b   1.000
_cell.length_c   1.000
_cell.angle_alpha   90.00
_cell.angle_beta   90.00
_cell.angle_gamma   90.00
#
_symmetry.space_group_name_H-M   'P 1'
#
loop_
_entity.id
_entity.type
_entity.pdbx_description
1 polymer ?
#
loop_
_entity_poly.entity_id
_entity_poly.type
_entity_poly.pdbx_seq_one_letter_code
_entity_poly.pdbx_strand_id
1 'polypeptide(L)'
;MTSIQQIRDQLAGTRGFGPGLVAVFVGGTSGIGESTARELVRYSISPRVYLIGRSQEQAAPIKNEFAQLNSSSDVRFIQSDISRLRNVDEVCEQVKTQEEVINLLFLTPGTFHFRGREETIEGLDRKMALDFYSRLRFTENLLPLLRHASTPHSTESNSIHPPPLARVFPVLGGGRETSIDASDLSLKHNYGLDASTKHAITMTTAAFDRLATCPENTRVLFYHTHPGMVKTNGDRELGSLYKLLLGVFIWMFKPWTVPIQDCGERHLWAATSDSFKGGKVHLIGQRSERLENARVLTKLNEEGLSEKVWRHTRDVFEDICNSEDGKY
;
A
#
# COMPACT_ATOMS: atom_id res chain seq x y z
N MET A 1 18.59 -2.64 14.09
CA MET A 1 17.23 -3.18 14.04
C MET A 1 16.50 -2.73 15.29
N THR A 2 15.33 -2.11 15.15
CA THR A 2 14.53 -1.69 16.30
C THR A 2 13.74 -2.89 16.84
N SER A 3 13.85 -3.18 18.14
CA SER A 3 13.07 -4.26 18.75
C SER A 3 11.58 -3.94 18.77
N ILE A 4 10.72 -4.96 18.84
CA ILE A 4 9.27 -4.72 18.88
C ILE A 4 8.86 -3.93 20.14
N GLN A 5 9.54 -4.12 21.25
CA GLN A 5 9.28 -3.36 22.46
C GLN A 5 9.61 -1.86 22.28
N GLN A 6 10.76 -1.56 21.69
CA GLN A 6 11.13 -0.17 21.37
C GLN A 6 10.13 0.48 20.39
N ILE A 7 9.59 -0.30 19.45
CA ILE A 7 8.56 0.16 18.53
C ILE A 7 7.28 0.52 19.32
N ARG A 8 6.83 -0.35 20.20
CA ARG A 8 5.64 -0.11 21.05
C ARG A 8 5.79 1.13 21.93
N ASP A 9 6.97 1.31 22.52
CA ASP A 9 7.26 2.49 23.34
C ASP A 9 7.20 3.79 22.50
N GLN A 10 7.66 3.74 21.25
CA GLN A 10 7.63 4.90 20.33
C GLN A 10 6.26 5.16 19.72
N LEU A 11 5.40 4.14 19.54
CA LEU A 11 4.07 4.29 18.97
C LEU A 11 3.15 5.20 19.83
N ALA A 12 3.39 5.28 21.14
CA ALA A 12 2.70 6.24 21.98
C ALA A 12 2.90 7.69 21.51
N GLY A 13 4.03 7.99 20.86
CA GLY A 13 4.35 9.29 20.25
C GLY A 13 3.45 9.65 19.04
N THR A 14 2.71 8.67 18.47
CA THR A 14 1.77 8.93 17.37
C THR A 14 0.69 9.94 17.75
N ARG A 15 0.33 10.04 19.03
CA ARG A 15 -0.56 11.08 19.53
C ARG A 15 -0.02 12.49 19.35
N GLY A 16 1.29 12.67 19.23
CA GLY A 16 1.93 13.94 18.97
C GLY A 16 1.58 14.53 17.59
N PHE A 17 1.06 13.74 16.65
CA PHE A 17 0.51 14.26 15.40
C PHE A 17 -0.85 14.96 15.57
N GLY A 18 -1.38 15.02 16.79
CA GLY A 18 -2.64 15.69 17.07
C GLY A 18 -3.87 14.93 16.55
N PRO A 19 -5.07 15.55 16.66
CA PRO A 19 -6.32 14.96 16.19
C PRO A 19 -6.46 15.09 14.66
N GLY A 20 -7.29 14.20 14.07
CA GLY A 20 -7.76 14.35 12.69
C GLY A 20 -6.82 13.79 11.63
N LEU A 21 -5.88 12.90 11.97
CA LEU A 21 -5.13 12.17 10.94
C LEU A 21 -6.08 11.43 10.00
N VAL A 22 -5.91 11.63 8.69
CA VAL A 22 -6.68 10.96 7.65
C VAL A 22 -5.85 9.85 7.02
N ALA A 23 -6.36 8.62 7.05
CA ALA A 23 -5.68 7.46 6.49
C ALA A 23 -6.60 6.64 5.59
N VAL A 24 -6.06 6.23 4.44
CA VAL A 24 -6.75 5.39 3.45
C VAL A 24 -6.05 4.03 3.38
N PHE A 25 -6.76 2.97 3.74
CA PHE A 25 -6.27 1.59 3.73
C PHE A 25 -6.91 0.79 2.61
N VAL A 26 -6.20 0.63 1.51
CA VAL A 26 -6.62 -0.21 0.39
C VAL A 26 -6.27 -1.66 0.70
N GLY A 27 -7.28 -2.52 0.80
CA GLY A 27 -7.14 -3.85 1.40
C GLY A 27 -7.20 -3.83 2.94
N GLY A 28 -7.88 -2.83 3.51
CA GLY A 28 -7.97 -2.58 4.95
C GLY A 28 -8.93 -3.50 5.73
N THR A 29 -9.60 -4.45 5.07
CA THR A 29 -10.60 -5.34 5.71
C THR A 29 -10.05 -6.72 6.07
N SER A 30 -8.73 -6.92 5.99
CA SER A 30 -8.08 -8.16 6.43
C SER A 30 -6.55 -8.02 6.48
N GLY A 31 -5.93 -8.91 7.23
CA GLY A 31 -4.48 -9.11 7.20
C GLY A 31 -3.69 -7.87 7.61
N ILE A 32 -2.64 -7.54 6.85
CA ILE A 32 -1.70 -6.48 7.20
C ILE A 32 -2.37 -5.10 7.21
N GLY A 33 -3.24 -4.82 6.22
CA GLY A 33 -3.95 -3.55 6.13
C GLY A 33 -4.86 -3.31 7.33
N GLU A 34 -5.67 -4.31 7.71
CA GLU A 34 -6.52 -4.27 8.88
C GLU A 34 -5.69 -4.09 10.17
N SER A 35 -4.61 -4.88 10.33
CA SER A 35 -3.78 -4.80 11.52
C SER A 35 -3.10 -3.43 11.68
N THR A 36 -2.61 -2.84 10.58
CA THR A 36 -2.00 -1.50 10.62
C THR A 36 -3.04 -0.42 10.90
N ALA A 37 -4.25 -0.55 10.31
CA ALA A 37 -5.35 0.38 10.59
C ALA A 37 -5.79 0.33 12.06
N ARG A 38 -5.86 -0.88 12.65
CA ARG A 38 -6.15 -1.09 14.08
C ARG A 38 -5.15 -0.35 14.95
N GLU A 39 -3.87 -0.47 14.67
CA GLU A 39 -2.85 0.21 15.47
C GLU A 39 -2.89 1.73 15.26
N LEU A 40 -3.17 2.22 14.06
CA LEU A 40 -3.40 3.66 13.84
C LEU A 40 -4.57 4.18 14.71
N VAL A 41 -5.68 3.47 14.73
CA VAL A 41 -6.85 3.83 15.56
C VAL A 41 -6.49 3.81 17.05
N ARG A 42 -5.72 2.83 17.51
CA ARG A 42 -5.29 2.69 18.90
C ARG A 42 -4.40 3.85 19.37
N TYR A 43 -3.46 4.27 18.55
CA TYR A 43 -2.39 5.21 18.93
C TYR A 43 -2.63 6.66 18.51
N SER A 44 -3.69 6.95 17.72
CA SER A 44 -3.99 8.31 17.24
C SER A 44 -5.11 8.97 18.04
N ILE A 45 -5.20 10.30 17.94
CA ILE A 45 -6.29 11.11 18.52
C ILE A 45 -7.30 11.39 17.40
N SER A 46 -8.53 10.89 17.52
CA SER A 46 -9.64 11.13 16.59
C SER A 46 -9.26 10.91 15.10
N PRO A 47 -8.65 9.76 14.72
CA PRO A 47 -8.27 9.53 13.33
C PRO A 47 -9.53 9.30 12.48
N ARG A 48 -9.44 9.69 11.20
CA ARG A 48 -10.41 9.32 10.16
C ARG A 48 -9.80 8.25 9.27
N VAL A 49 -10.44 7.10 9.21
CA VAL A 49 -9.90 5.91 8.58
C VAL A 49 -10.84 5.40 7.50
N TYR A 50 -10.39 5.39 6.26
CA TYR A 50 -11.09 4.78 5.12
C TYR A 50 -10.58 3.35 4.94
N LEU A 51 -11.47 2.38 5.08
CA LEU A 51 -11.22 0.99 4.77
C LEU A 51 -11.80 0.67 3.40
N ILE A 52 -10.98 0.24 2.46
CA ILE A 52 -11.42 -0.12 1.12
C ILE A 52 -11.30 -1.62 0.94
N GLY A 53 -12.39 -2.27 0.52
CA GLY A 53 -12.45 -3.71 0.37
C GLY A 53 -13.73 -4.17 -0.35
N ARG A 54 -13.85 -5.48 -0.59
CA ARG A 54 -14.93 -6.08 -1.38
C ARG A 54 -16.18 -6.46 -0.59
N SER A 55 -16.08 -6.62 0.72
CA SER A 55 -17.16 -7.18 1.55
C SER A 55 -17.53 -6.28 2.72
N GLN A 56 -18.77 -5.80 2.71
CA GLN A 56 -19.39 -5.07 3.80
C GLN A 56 -19.49 -5.94 5.07
N GLU A 57 -19.77 -7.23 4.92
CA GLU A 57 -19.89 -8.18 6.04
C GLU A 57 -18.57 -8.31 6.82
N GLN A 58 -17.43 -8.24 6.12
CA GLN A 58 -16.10 -8.26 6.75
C GLN A 58 -15.74 -6.91 7.39
N ALA A 59 -16.20 -5.82 6.82
CA ALA A 59 -15.91 -4.49 7.33
C ALA A 59 -16.71 -4.15 8.61
N ALA A 60 -17.93 -4.64 8.73
CA ALA A 60 -18.81 -4.30 9.86
C ALA A 60 -18.22 -4.65 11.24
N PRO A 61 -17.72 -5.87 11.51
CA PRO A 61 -17.12 -6.20 12.80
C PRO A 61 -15.85 -5.39 13.07
N ILE A 62 -15.05 -5.08 12.05
CA ILE A 62 -13.83 -4.27 12.16
C ILE A 62 -14.19 -2.83 12.58
N LYS A 63 -15.20 -2.23 11.97
CA LYS A 63 -15.69 -0.90 12.34
C LYS A 63 -16.15 -0.86 13.80
N ASN A 64 -16.89 -1.88 14.23
CA ASN A 64 -17.37 -1.97 15.62
C ASN A 64 -16.20 -2.12 16.61
N GLU A 65 -15.21 -2.95 16.30
CA GLU A 65 -13.99 -3.10 17.08
C GLU A 65 -13.23 -1.77 17.19
N PHE A 66 -13.05 -1.08 16.06
CA PHE A 66 -12.30 0.19 16.02
C PHE A 66 -13.02 1.30 16.82
N ALA A 67 -14.35 1.35 16.76
CA ALA A 67 -15.14 2.27 17.58
C ALA A 67 -15.03 1.98 19.10
N GLN A 68 -14.91 0.70 19.48
CA GLN A 68 -14.64 0.32 20.86
C GLN A 68 -13.21 0.64 21.30
N LEU A 69 -12.25 0.48 20.39
CA LEU A 69 -10.83 0.74 20.65
C LEU A 69 -10.55 2.25 20.84
N ASN A 70 -11.23 3.08 20.04
CA ASN A 70 -11.12 4.54 20.11
C ASN A 70 -12.47 5.16 19.69
N SER A 71 -13.27 5.55 20.67
CA SER A 71 -14.62 6.10 20.45
C SER A 71 -14.64 7.45 19.72
N SER A 72 -13.49 8.12 19.61
CA SER A 72 -13.35 9.37 18.84
C SER A 72 -12.89 9.14 17.39
N SER A 73 -12.65 7.90 16.98
CA SER A 73 -12.28 7.58 15.59
C SER A 73 -13.51 7.61 14.67
N ASP A 74 -13.31 8.11 13.44
CA ASP A 74 -14.30 8.05 12.35
C ASP A 74 -13.83 6.99 11.34
N VAL A 75 -14.48 5.82 11.34
CA VAL A 75 -14.12 4.69 10.48
C VAL A 75 -15.16 4.51 9.38
N ARG A 76 -14.75 4.76 8.15
CA ARG A 76 -15.58 4.68 6.95
C ARG A 76 -15.18 3.48 6.11
N PHE A 77 -16.15 2.85 5.48
CA PHE A 77 -15.91 1.73 4.57
C PHE A 77 -16.42 2.08 3.18
N ILE A 78 -15.59 1.84 2.16
CA ILE A 78 -15.96 1.96 0.76
C ILE A 78 -15.85 0.56 0.13
N GLN A 79 -17.01 0.04 -0.30
CA GLN A 79 -17.05 -1.26 -0.97
C GLN A 79 -16.66 -1.10 -2.42
N SER A 80 -15.59 -1.77 -2.85
CA SER A 80 -15.15 -1.74 -4.24
C SER A 80 -14.29 -2.94 -4.61
N ASP A 81 -14.40 -3.40 -5.85
CA ASP A 81 -13.46 -4.32 -6.48
C ASP A 81 -12.39 -3.53 -7.25
N ILE A 82 -11.30 -3.29 -6.58
CA ILE A 82 -10.18 -2.49 -7.07
C ILE A 82 -9.24 -3.25 -8.02
N SER A 83 -9.57 -4.46 -8.43
CA SER A 83 -8.93 -5.08 -9.59
C SER A 83 -9.30 -4.41 -10.91
N ARG A 84 -10.29 -3.50 -10.88
CA ARG A 84 -10.74 -2.66 -11.98
C ARG A 84 -10.31 -1.22 -11.71
N LEU A 85 -9.56 -0.64 -12.63
CA LEU A 85 -8.97 0.69 -12.46
C LEU A 85 -10.00 1.81 -12.45
N ARG A 86 -11.10 1.66 -13.20
CA ARG A 86 -12.23 2.61 -13.15
C ARG A 86 -12.87 2.66 -11.76
N ASN A 87 -12.98 1.51 -11.09
CA ASN A 87 -13.47 1.49 -9.71
C ASN A 87 -12.49 2.20 -8.75
N VAL A 88 -11.19 2.16 -9.02
CA VAL A 88 -10.20 2.93 -8.25
C VAL A 88 -10.46 4.42 -8.37
N ASP A 89 -10.76 4.91 -9.58
CA ASP A 89 -11.11 6.32 -9.81
C ASP A 89 -12.34 6.72 -9.02
N GLU A 90 -13.41 5.91 -9.08
CA GLU A 90 -14.66 6.16 -8.34
C GLU A 90 -14.43 6.24 -6.82
N VAL A 91 -13.61 5.34 -6.26
CA VAL A 91 -13.23 5.36 -4.84
C VAL A 91 -12.44 6.61 -4.51
N CYS A 92 -11.48 6.99 -5.35
CA CYS A 92 -10.68 8.18 -5.14
C CYS A 92 -11.53 9.46 -5.18
N GLU A 93 -12.50 9.56 -6.09
CA GLU A 93 -13.42 10.69 -6.12
C GLU A 93 -14.29 10.77 -4.86
N GLN A 94 -14.79 9.63 -4.34
CA GLN A 94 -15.52 9.60 -3.08
C GLN A 94 -14.66 10.11 -1.91
N VAL A 95 -13.37 9.79 -1.87
CA VAL A 95 -12.46 10.29 -0.83
C VAL A 95 -12.21 11.78 -1.01
N LYS A 96 -11.93 12.24 -2.24
CA LYS A 96 -11.67 13.66 -2.56
C LYS A 96 -12.85 14.58 -2.23
N THR A 97 -14.10 14.11 -2.36
CA THR A 97 -15.28 14.90 -1.99
C THR A 97 -15.44 15.10 -0.49
N GLN A 98 -14.74 14.33 0.34
CA GLN A 98 -14.86 14.34 1.77
C GLN A 98 -13.62 14.84 2.51
N GLU A 99 -12.45 14.85 1.83
CA GLU A 99 -11.16 15.16 2.43
C GLU A 99 -10.38 16.17 1.59
N GLU A 100 -9.75 17.08 2.28
CA GLU A 100 -8.78 18.03 1.69
C GLU A 100 -7.34 17.55 1.86
N VAL A 101 -7.10 16.64 2.81
CA VAL A 101 -5.78 16.09 3.13
C VAL A 101 -5.84 14.59 3.34
N ILE A 102 -4.76 13.90 3.03
CA ILE A 102 -4.51 12.49 3.37
C ILE A 102 -3.11 12.38 3.96
N ASN A 103 -3.00 11.89 5.18
CA ASN A 103 -1.72 11.70 5.86
C ASN A 103 -1.07 10.36 5.54
N LEU A 104 -1.87 9.30 5.37
CA LEU A 104 -1.39 7.96 5.10
C LEU A 104 -2.22 7.26 4.01
N LEU A 105 -1.56 6.86 2.93
CA LEU A 105 -2.10 5.95 1.92
C LEU A 105 -1.40 4.59 2.06
N PHE A 106 -2.13 3.59 2.55
CA PHE A 106 -1.60 2.25 2.83
C PHE A 106 -2.19 1.23 1.86
N LEU A 107 -1.32 0.56 1.08
CA LEU A 107 -1.68 -0.21 -0.09
C LEU A 107 -1.28 -1.68 0.10
N THR A 108 -2.25 -2.53 0.43
CA THR A 108 -2.07 -3.97 0.62
C THR A 108 -2.96 -4.85 -0.25
N PRO A 109 -3.57 -4.35 -1.35
CA PRO A 109 -4.36 -5.24 -2.17
C PRO A 109 -3.45 -6.30 -2.78
N GLY A 110 -3.96 -7.52 -2.88
CA GLY A 110 -3.23 -8.64 -3.47
C GLY A 110 -4.09 -9.90 -3.46
N THR A 111 -3.70 -10.87 -4.23
CA THR A 111 -4.35 -12.18 -4.27
C THR A 111 -3.30 -13.29 -4.39
N PHE A 112 -3.56 -14.39 -3.70
CA PHE A 112 -2.81 -15.63 -3.88
C PHE A 112 -3.66 -16.63 -4.68
N HIS A 113 -3.29 -16.85 -5.93
CA HIS A 113 -3.85 -17.93 -6.73
C HIS A 113 -2.73 -18.59 -7.54
N PHE A 114 -2.86 -19.90 -7.77
CA PHE A 114 -1.92 -20.69 -8.55
C PHE A 114 -2.43 -20.96 -9.98
N ARG A 115 -3.37 -20.14 -10.43
CA ARG A 115 -3.91 -20.20 -11.80
C ARG A 115 -2.99 -19.43 -12.74
N GLY A 116 -3.12 -19.69 -14.04
CA GLY A 116 -2.47 -18.89 -15.06
C GLY A 116 -3.00 -17.45 -15.10
N ARG A 117 -2.72 -16.73 -16.16
CA ARG A 117 -3.21 -15.38 -16.38
C ARG A 117 -4.75 -15.33 -16.33
N GLU A 118 -5.31 -14.47 -15.50
CA GLU A 118 -6.74 -14.26 -15.31
C GLU A 118 -7.08 -12.79 -15.60
N GLU A 119 -7.65 -12.52 -16.76
CA GLU A 119 -7.97 -11.16 -17.16
C GLU A 119 -9.19 -10.59 -16.43
N THR A 120 -9.07 -9.35 -16.03
CA THR A 120 -10.22 -8.51 -15.65
C THR A 120 -11.00 -8.11 -16.90
N ILE A 121 -12.18 -7.56 -16.73
CA ILE A 121 -12.96 -7.03 -17.87
C ILE A 121 -12.25 -5.87 -18.59
N GLU A 122 -11.26 -5.26 -17.95
CA GLU A 122 -10.42 -4.19 -18.50
C GLU A 122 -9.19 -4.74 -19.28
N GLY A 123 -9.02 -6.08 -19.39
CA GLY A 123 -7.92 -6.72 -20.14
C GLY A 123 -6.61 -6.90 -19.37
N LEU A 124 -6.51 -6.39 -18.15
CA LEU A 124 -5.33 -6.60 -17.31
C LEU A 124 -5.38 -7.95 -16.60
N ASP A 125 -4.22 -8.58 -16.40
CA ASP A 125 -4.13 -9.67 -15.45
C ASP A 125 -4.53 -9.21 -14.04
N ARG A 126 -5.42 -9.96 -13.38
CA ARG A 126 -6.00 -9.59 -12.08
C ARG A 126 -4.95 -9.43 -10.98
N LYS A 127 -3.92 -10.28 -10.98
CA LYS A 127 -2.83 -10.17 -10.01
C LYS A 127 -2.00 -8.91 -10.26
N MET A 128 -1.64 -8.64 -11.50
CA MET A 128 -0.92 -7.41 -11.87
C MET A 128 -1.76 -6.16 -11.59
N ALA A 129 -3.08 -6.20 -11.84
CA ALA A 129 -3.99 -5.12 -11.51
C ALA A 129 -3.97 -4.79 -10.01
N LEU A 130 -4.01 -5.80 -9.12
CA LEU A 130 -4.00 -5.61 -7.67
C LEU A 130 -2.61 -5.29 -7.12
N ASP A 131 -1.56 -5.97 -7.59
CA ASP A 131 -0.22 -5.86 -7.00
C ASP A 131 0.54 -4.63 -7.50
N PHE A 132 0.17 -4.07 -8.66
CA PHE A 132 0.86 -2.92 -9.24
C PHE A 132 -0.09 -1.79 -9.69
N TYR A 133 -0.93 -2.01 -10.72
CA TYR A 133 -1.64 -0.92 -11.39
C TYR A 133 -2.60 -0.16 -10.47
N SER A 134 -3.42 -0.87 -9.69
CA SER A 134 -4.36 -0.19 -8.75
C SER A 134 -3.61 0.63 -7.70
N ARG A 135 -2.48 0.14 -7.21
CA ARG A 135 -1.68 0.85 -6.21
C ARG A 135 -1.14 2.17 -6.73
N LEU A 136 -0.62 2.16 -7.96
CA LEU A 136 -0.13 3.39 -8.58
C LEU A 136 -1.28 4.32 -8.94
N ARG A 137 -2.43 3.80 -9.41
CA ARG A 137 -3.61 4.60 -9.71
C ARG A 137 -4.18 5.29 -8.48
N PHE A 138 -4.32 4.59 -7.34
CA PHE A 138 -4.66 5.22 -6.06
C PHE A 138 -3.67 6.32 -5.69
N THR A 139 -2.38 6.04 -5.84
CA THR A 139 -1.35 7.01 -5.49
C THR A 139 -1.45 8.26 -6.35
N GLU A 140 -1.54 8.14 -7.67
CA GLU A 140 -1.65 9.30 -8.57
C GLU A 140 -2.91 10.13 -8.27
N ASN A 141 -4.05 9.47 -8.10
CA ASN A 141 -5.32 10.16 -7.85
C ASN A 141 -5.34 10.90 -6.51
N LEU A 142 -4.71 10.36 -5.47
CA LEU A 142 -4.72 10.92 -4.12
C LEU A 142 -3.47 11.75 -3.79
N LEU A 143 -2.49 11.80 -4.70
CA LEU A 143 -1.25 12.55 -4.52
C LEU A 143 -1.45 14.05 -4.22
N PRO A 144 -2.44 14.76 -4.82
CA PRO A 144 -2.72 16.15 -4.46
C PRO A 144 -3.06 16.32 -2.96
N LEU A 145 -3.87 15.42 -2.39
CA LEU A 145 -4.26 15.47 -0.97
C LEU A 145 -3.07 15.12 -0.06
N LEU A 146 -2.20 14.21 -0.49
CA LEU A 146 -0.95 13.88 0.22
C LEU A 146 0.02 15.07 0.21
N ARG A 147 0.16 15.76 -0.93
CA ARG A 147 0.97 16.99 -1.01
C ARG A 147 0.43 18.06 -0.08
N HIS A 148 -0.88 18.25 -0.04
CA HIS A 148 -1.52 19.22 0.85
C HIS A 148 -1.24 18.88 2.32
N ALA A 149 -1.37 17.62 2.73
CA ALA A 149 -1.04 17.15 4.08
C ALA A 149 0.45 17.32 4.45
N SER A 150 1.35 17.42 3.47
CA SER A 150 2.78 17.59 3.69
C SER A 150 3.21 19.05 3.90
N THR A 151 2.33 20.01 3.66
CA THR A 151 2.61 21.44 3.78
C THR A 151 2.48 21.87 5.24
N PRO A 152 3.46 22.59 5.81
CA PRO A 152 3.29 23.22 7.11
C PRO A 152 2.16 24.24 7.03
N HIS A 153 1.16 24.10 7.91
CA HIS A 153 0.14 25.14 8.04
C HIS A 153 0.73 26.35 8.78
N SER A 154 0.36 27.56 8.34
CA SER A 154 0.76 28.78 9.03
C SER A 154 0.19 28.76 10.45
N THR A 155 0.99 29.15 11.43
CA THR A 155 0.64 29.21 12.86
C THR A 155 -0.47 30.22 13.19
N GLU A 156 -0.95 30.97 12.20
CA GLU A 156 -1.98 32.02 12.36
C GLU A 156 -3.43 31.50 12.38
N SER A 157 -3.66 30.25 12.06
CA SER A 157 -4.99 29.66 12.10
C SER A 157 -5.15 28.92 13.44
N ASN A 158 -6.17 29.28 14.23
CA ASN A 158 -6.63 28.53 15.42
C ASN A 158 -7.18 27.13 15.07
N SER A 159 -6.99 26.65 13.86
CA SER A 159 -7.38 25.32 13.43
C SER A 159 -6.34 24.29 13.90
N ILE A 160 -6.82 23.29 14.61
CA ILE A 160 -6.03 22.13 15.04
C ILE A 160 -5.74 21.26 13.80
N HIS A 161 -4.65 21.59 13.11
CA HIS A 161 -4.17 20.75 12.01
C HIS A 161 -3.11 19.78 12.54
N PRO A 162 -3.14 18.50 12.10
CA PRO A 162 -2.05 17.58 12.42
C PRO A 162 -0.73 18.10 11.83
N PRO A 163 0.42 17.79 12.45
CA PRO A 163 1.73 18.11 11.90
C PRO A 163 1.85 17.56 10.46
N PRO A 164 2.70 18.17 9.61
CA PRO A 164 2.83 17.75 8.24
C PRO A 164 3.31 16.31 8.16
N LEU A 165 2.40 15.43 7.77
CA LEU A 165 2.61 14.00 7.59
C LEU A 165 1.97 13.56 6.28
N ALA A 166 2.76 13.07 5.34
CA ALA A 166 2.27 12.48 4.10
C ALA A 166 3.09 11.24 3.74
N ARG A 167 2.47 10.07 3.76
CA ARG A 167 3.13 8.77 3.59
C ARG A 167 2.36 7.89 2.62
N VAL A 168 3.08 7.22 1.72
CA VAL A 168 2.54 6.22 0.80
C VAL A 168 3.26 4.89 1.03
N PHE A 169 2.50 3.86 1.35
CA PHE A 169 2.99 2.54 1.76
C PHE A 169 2.45 1.39 0.90
N PRO A 170 3.01 1.08 -0.25
CA PRO A 170 2.81 -0.22 -0.89
C PRO A 170 3.53 -1.32 -0.10
N VAL A 171 2.76 -2.33 0.33
CA VAL A 171 3.27 -3.52 1.01
C VAL A 171 3.28 -4.67 0.03
N LEU A 172 4.47 -5.09 -0.42
CA LEU A 172 4.62 -6.19 -1.37
C LEU A 172 5.98 -6.90 -1.17
N GLY A 173 7.04 -6.40 -1.76
CA GLY A 173 8.34 -7.07 -1.76
C GLY A 173 9.54 -6.12 -1.90
N GLY A 174 9.44 -4.92 -1.30
CA GLY A 174 10.53 -3.94 -1.34
C GLY A 174 11.87 -4.54 -0.90
N GLY A 175 12.93 -4.28 -1.66
CA GLY A 175 14.25 -4.87 -1.47
C GLY A 175 14.46 -6.22 -2.15
N ARG A 176 13.46 -6.72 -2.88
CA ARG A 176 13.52 -7.96 -3.67
C ARG A 176 13.39 -7.74 -5.18
N GLU A 177 13.71 -6.54 -5.63
CA GLU A 177 13.72 -6.19 -7.04
C GLU A 177 14.69 -7.06 -7.82
N THR A 178 14.30 -7.42 -9.03
CA THR A 178 15.10 -8.23 -9.97
C THR A 178 14.98 -7.68 -11.38
N SER A 179 15.80 -8.17 -12.30
CA SER A 179 15.60 -7.92 -13.73
C SER A 179 14.26 -8.53 -14.18
N ILE A 180 13.54 -7.79 -15.01
CA ILE A 180 12.25 -8.16 -15.59
C ILE A 180 12.25 -7.98 -17.10
N ASP A 181 11.30 -8.59 -17.79
CA ASP A 181 11.12 -8.40 -19.22
C ASP A 181 10.45 -7.04 -19.50
N ALA A 182 11.25 -6.06 -19.88
CA ALA A 182 10.78 -4.72 -20.20
C ALA A 182 10.01 -4.62 -21.54
N SER A 183 9.96 -5.69 -22.33
CA SER A 183 9.18 -5.77 -23.57
C SER A 183 7.76 -6.29 -23.35
N ASP A 184 7.49 -6.92 -22.19
CA ASP A 184 6.19 -7.49 -21.82
C ASP A 184 5.80 -7.11 -20.38
N LEU A 185 5.76 -5.80 -20.07
CA LEU A 185 5.51 -5.30 -18.71
C LEU A 185 4.15 -5.71 -18.15
N SER A 186 3.14 -5.88 -18.99
CA SER A 186 1.81 -6.36 -18.60
C SER A 186 1.68 -7.89 -18.57
N LEU A 187 2.73 -8.60 -18.94
CA LEU A 187 2.74 -10.07 -19.04
C LEU A 187 1.61 -10.63 -19.91
N LYS A 188 1.37 -10.00 -21.07
CA LYS A 188 0.40 -10.50 -22.05
C LYS A 188 0.85 -11.83 -22.66
N HIS A 189 2.15 -12.02 -22.82
CA HIS A 189 2.73 -13.16 -23.55
C HIS A 189 3.44 -14.16 -22.63
N ASN A 190 4.22 -13.67 -21.66
CA ASN A 190 5.10 -14.49 -20.83
C ASN A 190 4.65 -14.55 -19.37
N TYR A 191 3.31 -14.72 -19.15
CA TYR A 191 2.77 -14.77 -17.79
C TYR A 191 3.26 -16.03 -17.06
N GLY A 192 3.62 -15.81 -15.80
CA GLY A 192 3.89 -16.84 -14.80
C GLY A 192 3.82 -16.25 -13.41
N LEU A 193 3.55 -17.06 -12.38
CA LEU A 193 3.42 -16.56 -11.00
C LEU A 193 4.72 -15.91 -10.50
N ASP A 194 5.87 -16.49 -10.83
CA ASP A 194 7.16 -15.91 -10.50
C ASP A 194 7.40 -14.61 -11.28
N ALA A 195 7.12 -14.62 -12.60
CA ALA A 195 7.25 -13.45 -13.45
C ALA A 195 6.33 -12.31 -12.96
N SER A 196 5.05 -12.59 -12.67
CA SER A 196 4.11 -11.58 -12.21
C SER A 196 4.53 -10.96 -10.86
N THR A 197 5.07 -11.77 -9.95
CA THR A 197 5.57 -11.29 -8.67
C THR A 197 6.82 -10.41 -8.86
N LYS A 198 7.79 -10.83 -9.66
CA LYS A 198 9.00 -10.06 -9.99
C LYS A 198 8.67 -8.74 -10.67
N HIS A 199 7.76 -8.76 -11.67
CA HIS A 199 7.30 -7.56 -12.37
C HIS A 199 6.63 -6.59 -11.39
N ALA A 200 5.64 -7.05 -10.63
CA ALA A 200 4.93 -6.21 -9.68
C ALA A 200 5.87 -5.55 -8.66
N ILE A 201 6.82 -6.32 -8.09
CA ILE A 201 7.81 -5.78 -7.14
C ILE A 201 8.69 -4.72 -7.80
N THR A 202 9.33 -5.07 -8.92
CA THR A 202 10.32 -4.20 -9.56
C THR A 202 9.67 -2.95 -10.15
N MET A 203 8.51 -3.10 -10.81
CA MET A 203 7.74 -1.97 -11.34
C MET A 203 7.24 -1.05 -10.22
N THR A 204 6.79 -1.59 -9.08
CA THR A 204 6.39 -0.80 -7.93
C THR A 204 7.55 0.09 -7.46
N THR A 205 8.72 -0.49 -7.20
CA THR A 205 9.87 0.31 -6.76
C THR A 205 10.25 1.37 -7.80
N ALA A 206 10.32 1.01 -9.08
CA ALA A 206 10.68 1.94 -10.15
C ALA A 206 9.70 3.13 -10.26
N ALA A 207 8.39 2.87 -10.21
CA ALA A 207 7.37 3.89 -10.30
C ALA A 207 7.34 4.81 -9.06
N PHE A 208 7.47 4.24 -7.87
CA PHE A 208 7.47 5.01 -6.62
C PHE A 208 8.77 5.81 -6.42
N ASP A 209 9.91 5.30 -6.88
CA ASP A 209 11.16 6.07 -6.88
C ASP A 209 11.08 7.28 -7.81
N ARG A 210 10.50 7.10 -9.00
CA ARG A 210 10.22 8.22 -9.90
C ARG A 210 9.31 9.27 -9.27
N LEU A 211 8.23 8.85 -8.59
CA LEU A 211 7.35 9.78 -7.87
C LEU A 211 8.09 10.50 -6.74
N ALA A 212 8.91 9.79 -5.99
CA ALA A 212 9.66 10.35 -4.86
C ALA A 212 10.71 11.38 -5.30
N THR A 213 11.27 11.22 -6.51
CA THR A 213 12.26 12.15 -7.07
C THR A 213 11.65 13.39 -7.73
N CYS A 214 10.33 13.41 -7.97
CA CYS A 214 9.65 14.61 -8.48
C CYS A 214 9.75 15.77 -7.49
N PRO A 215 10.13 17.00 -7.92
CA PRO A 215 10.29 18.15 -7.03
C PRO A 215 9.06 18.49 -6.19
N GLU A 216 7.86 18.30 -6.76
CA GLU A 216 6.60 18.57 -6.06
C GLU A 216 6.31 17.58 -4.94
N ASN A 217 6.98 16.42 -4.92
CA ASN A 217 6.73 15.32 -3.98
C ASN A 217 7.78 15.23 -2.87
N THR A 218 8.72 16.15 -2.77
CA THR A 218 9.86 16.07 -1.84
C THR A 218 9.46 15.96 -0.37
N ARG A 219 8.25 16.37 -0.01
CA ARG A 219 7.69 16.28 1.34
C ARG A 219 6.77 15.05 1.54
N VAL A 220 6.43 14.34 0.48
CA VAL A 220 5.72 13.06 0.56
C VAL A 220 6.75 11.95 0.67
N LEU A 221 6.63 11.08 1.66
CA LEU A 221 7.52 9.93 1.79
C LEU A 221 6.91 8.68 1.16
N PHE A 222 7.67 8.09 0.27
CA PHE A 222 7.29 6.88 -0.44
C PHE A 222 8.07 5.69 0.11
N TYR A 223 7.35 4.62 0.41
CA TYR A 223 7.91 3.39 0.92
C TYR A 223 7.60 2.24 -0.03
N HIS A 224 8.38 1.20 0.00
CA HIS A 224 8.01 -0.11 -0.52
C HIS A 224 8.48 -1.14 0.51
N THR A 225 7.52 -1.85 1.10
CA THR A 225 7.83 -2.71 2.25
C THR A 225 7.71 -4.18 1.91
N HIS A 226 8.61 -4.97 2.53
CA HIS A 226 8.54 -6.42 2.55
C HIS A 226 8.12 -6.88 3.95
N PRO A 227 6.86 -7.35 4.13
CA PRO A 227 6.33 -7.66 5.46
C PRO A 227 6.89 -8.95 6.07
N GLY A 228 7.63 -9.76 5.28
CA GLY A 228 8.01 -11.10 5.65
C GLY A 228 6.88 -12.12 5.47
N MET A 229 7.04 -13.29 6.08
CA MET A 229 6.01 -14.32 6.07
C MET A 229 4.99 -14.01 7.17
N VAL A 230 3.86 -13.42 6.79
CA VAL A 230 2.76 -13.08 7.69
C VAL A 230 1.57 -13.99 7.38
N LYS A 231 1.02 -14.64 8.40
CA LYS A 231 -0.23 -15.39 8.23
C LYS A 231 -1.38 -14.40 8.04
N THR A 232 -1.90 -14.33 6.83
CA THR A 232 -3.04 -13.49 6.46
C THR A 232 -4.14 -14.35 5.85
N ASN A 233 -5.32 -13.77 5.67
CA ASN A 233 -6.43 -14.46 4.99
C ASN A 233 -6.36 -14.34 3.45
N GLY A 234 -5.19 -14.12 2.87
CA GLY A 234 -4.99 -14.04 1.41
C GLY A 234 -5.24 -15.37 0.68
N ASP A 235 -5.30 -16.47 1.44
CA ASP A 235 -5.56 -17.83 0.96
C ASP A 235 -7.04 -18.14 0.70
N ARG A 236 -7.94 -17.14 0.82
CA ARG A 236 -9.41 -17.36 0.73
C ARG A 236 -9.84 -17.97 -0.59
N GLU A 237 -9.18 -17.62 -1.68
CA GLU A 237 -9.49 -18.10 -3.03
C GLU A 237 -8.82 -19.44 -3.36
N LEU A 238 -8.00 -20.00 -2.45
CA LEU A 238 -7.38 -21.31 -2.62
C LEU A 238 -8.38 -22.44 -2.31
N GLY A 239 -8.29 -23.52 -3.08
CA GLY A 239 -9.03 -24.75 -2.79
C GLY A 239 -8.60 -25.40 -1.45
N SER A 240 -9.48 -26.25 -0.88
CA SER A 240 -9.28 -26.83 0.45
C SER A 240 -7.94 -27.57 0.62
N LEU A 241 -7.51 -28.29 -0.41
CA LEU A 241 -6.22 -29.00 -0.39
C LEU A 241 -5.03 -28.04 -0.31
N TYR A 242 -5.05 -26.95 -1.09
CA TYR A 242 -3.98 -25.95 -1.06
C TYR A 242 -3.95 -25.19 0.26
N LYS A 243 -5.13 -24.91 0.87
CA LYS A 243 -5.20 -24.33 2.22
C LYS A 243 -4.57 -25.24 3.26
N LEU A 244 -4.83 -26.55 3.18
CA LEU A 244 -4.21 -27.52 4.09
C LEU A 244 -2.69 -27.55 3.92
N LEU A 245 -2.19 -27.66 2.68
CA LEU A 245 -0.75 -27.66 2.39
C LEU A 245 -0.07 -26.36 2.84
N LEU A 246 -0.70 -25.22 2.58
CA LEU A 246 -0.21 -23.92 3.05
C LEU A 246 -0.22 -23.84 4.58
N GLY A 247 -1.25 -24.38 5.23
CA GLY A 247 -1.33 -24.46 6.68
C GLY A 247 -0.19 -25.27 7.30
N VAL A 248 0.11 -26.45 6.73
CA VAL A 248 1.25 -27.28 7.13
C VAL A 248 2.57 -26.56 6.90
N PHE A 249 2.73 -25.90 5.75
CA PHE A 249 3.91 -25.11 5.44
C PHE A 249 4.11 -23.98 6.45
N ILE A 250 3.08 -23.18 6.73
CA ILE A 250 3.14 -22.09 7.72
C ILE A 250 3.46 -22.66 9.12
N TRP A 251 2.88 -23.80 9.48
CA TRP A 251 3.17 -24.45 10.77
C TRP A 251 4.64 -24.88 10.86
N MET A 252 5.19 -25.47 9.81
CA MET A 252 6.60 -25.89 9.73
C MET A 252 7.57 -24.70 9.83
N PHE A 253 7.20 -23.55 9.25
CA PHE A 253 7.98 -22.32 9.24
C PHE A 253 7.55 -21.31 10.31
N LYS A 254 6.74 -21.72 11.29
CA LYS A 254 6.23 -20.83 12.35
C LYS A 254 7.30 -19.97 13.05
N PRO A 255 8.54 -20.46 13.33
CA PRO A 255 9.58 -19.64 13.95
C PRO A 255 10.02 -18.45 13.08
N TRP A 256 9.80 -18.50 11.76
CA TRP A 256 10.16 -17.43 10.81
C TRP A 256 8.97 -16.56 10.42
N THR A 257 7.77 -16.87 10.91
CA THR A 257 6.59 -16.03 10.63
C THR A 257 6.58 -14.81 11.53
N VAL A 258 6.13 -13.67 10.96
CA VAL A 258 5.92 -12.43 11.71
C VAL A 258 4.48 -12.44 12.24
N PRO A 259 4.25 -12.25 13.56
CA PRO A 259 2.92 -12.07 14.10
C PRO A 259 2.21 -10.90 13.42
N ILE A 260 0.93 -11.05 13.10
CA ILE A 260 0.17 -10.04 12.35
C ILE A 260 0.11 -8.70 13.10
N GLN A 261 0.00 -8.72 14.42
CA GLN A 261 0.03 -7.52 15.24
C GLN A 261 1.40 -6.82 15.17
N ASP A 262 2.49 -7.57 15.36
CA ASP A 262 3.85 -7.01 15.25
C ASP A 262 4.07 -6.39 13.86
N CYS A 263 3.52 -7.02 12.81
CA CYS A 263 3.57 -6.49 11.45
C CYS A 263 2.85 -5.15 11.34
N GLY A 264 1.63 -5.03 11.90
CA GLY A 264 0.87 -3.77 11.93
C GLY A 264 1.59 -2.67 12.70
N GLU A 265 2.10 -2.99 13.90
CA GLU A 265 2.88 -2.06 14.74
C GLU A 265 4.14 -1.55 14.03
N ARG A 266 4.86 -2.43 13.33
CA ARG A 266 6.07 -2.08 12.56
C ARG A 266 5.76 -1.14 11.38
N HIS A 267 4.66 -1.38 10.68
CA HIS A 267 4.25 -0.52 9.57
C HIS A 267 3.79 0.86 10.08
N LEU A 268 3.01 0.91 11.15
CA LEU A 268 2.62 2.19 11.76
C LEU A 268 3.84 2.97 12.25
N TRP A 269 4.78 2.29 12.93
CA TRP A 269 6.01 2.93 13.38
C TRP A 269 6.82 3.51 12.21
N ALA A 270 6.98 2.76 11.11
CA ALA A 270 7.68 3.27 9.94
C ALA A 270 6.96 4.48 9.32
N ALA A 271 5.62 4.51 9.37
CA ALA A 271 4.81 5.62 8.88
C ALA A 271 4.92 6.88 9.76
N THR A 272 5.14 6.73 11.06
CA THR A 272 5.15 7.83 12.02
C THR A 272 6.57 8.24 12.47
N SER A 273 7.60 7.50 12.04
CA SER A 273 8.99 7.77 12.41
C SER A 273 9.58 8.92 11.62
N ASP A 274 10.33 9.80 12.31
CA ASP A 274 11.13 10.87 11.71
C ASP A 274 12.46 10.39 11.10
N SER A 275 12.70 9.08 11.13
CA SER A 275 13.95 8.48 10.63
C SER A 275 14.12 8.57 9.12
N PHE A 276 13.06 8.89 8.36
CA PHE A 276 13.03 8.88 6.90
C PHE A 276 12.92 10.30 6.34
N LYS A 277 13.53 10.53 5.17
CA LYS A 277 13.51 11.83 4.48
C LYS A 277 13.07 11.63 3.02
N GLY A 278 12.40 12.63 2.43
CA GLY A 278 11.96 12.61 1.03
C GLY A 278 13.10 12.53 0.01
N GLY A 279 12.72 12.46 -1.26
CA GLY A 279 13.62 12.46 -2.42
C GLY A 279 14.04 11.08 -2.92
N LYS A 280 13.56 10.01 -2.33
CA LYS A 280 13.72 8.63 -2.80
C LYS A 280 12.67 7.69 -2.21
N VAL A 281 12.47 6.53 -2.83
CA VAL A 281 11.69 5.46 -2.23
C VAL A 281 12.48 4.77 -1.09
N HIS A 282 11.80 4.46 0.01
CA HIS A 282 12.38 3.74 1.14
C HIS A 282 12.00 2.27 1.10
N LEU A 283 13.00 1.39 0.97
CA LEU A 283 12.80 -0.06 1.01
C LEU A 283 12.90 -0.52 2.47
N ILE A 284 11.84 -1.16 2.98
CA ILE A 284 11.72 -1.55 4.38
C ILE A 284 11.48 -3.05 4.49
N GLY A 285 12.29 -3.72 5.30
CA GLY A 285 12.18 -5.14 5.57
C GLY A 285 11.23 -5.49 6.73
N GLN A 286 11.05 -6.77 6.93
CA GLN A 286 10.09 -7.34 7.89
C GLN A 286 10.35 -6.96 9.36
N ARG A 287 11.55 -6.51 9.70
CA ARG A 287 11.93 -6.05 11.05
C ARG A 287 12.06 -4.53 11.13
N SER A 288 11.46 -3.81 10.19
CA SER A 288 11.56 -2.37 10.02
C SER A 288 12.99 -1.87 9.71
N GLU A 289 13.86 -2.76 9.25
CA GLU A 289 15.18 -2.40 8.77
C GLU A 289 15.10 -1.74 7.39
N ARG A 290 15.99 -0.78 7.14
CA ARG A 290 16.18 -0.25 5.80
C ARG A 290 16.88 -1.30 4.96
N LEU A 291 16.33 -1.56 3.79
CA LEU A 291 16.93 -2.45 2.79
C LEU A 291 17.62 -1.59 1.73
N GLU A 292 18.75 -2.08 1.28
CA GLU A 292 19.49 -1.45 0.19
C GLU A 292 19.58 -2.44 -0.98
N ASN A 293 18.92 -2.11 -2.06
CA ASN A 293 19.05 -2.84 -3.33
C ASN A 293 19.69 -1.93 -4.39
N ALA A 294 20.67 -1.11 -3.95
CA ALA A 294 21.27 -0.06 -4.75
C ALA A 294 21.78 -0.55 -6.10
N ARG A 295 22.47 -1.69 -6.14
CA ARG A 295 23.04 -2.23 -7.40
C ARG A 295 21.98 -2.56 -8.44
N VAL A 296 20.90 -3.21 -8.01
CA VAL A 296 19.80 -3.58 -8.92
C VAL A 296 19.08 -2.33 -9.39
N LEU A 297 18.75 -1.42 -8.49
CA LEU A 297 18.06 -0.17 -8.83
C LEU A 297 18.91 0.72 -9.74
N THR A 298 20.22 0.85 -9.48
CA THR A 298 21.13 1.61 -10.36
C THR A 298 21.15 1.02 -11.75
N LYS A 299 21.34 -0.30 -11.87
CA LYS A 299 21.34 -1.00 -13.17
C LYS A 299 20.02 -0.81 -13.92
N LEU A 300 18.88 -0.97 -13.24
CA LEU A 300 17.56 -0.80 -13.84
C LEU A 300 17.34 0.64 -14.33
N ASN A 301 17.85 1.62 -13.58
CA ASN A 301 17.76 3.03 -13.98
C ASN A 301 18.69 3.35 -15.15
N GLU A 302 19.90 2.79 -15.18
CA GLU A 302 20.83 2.91 -16.33
C GLU A 302 20.22 2.28 -17.62
N GLU A 303 19.46 1.21 -17.49
CA GLU A 303 18.71 0.57 -18.58
C GLU A 303 17.43 1.34 -18.99
N GLY A 304 17.11 2.44 -18.30
CA GLY A 304 15.93 3.27 -18.54
C GLY A 304 14.62 2.59 -18.19
N LEU A 305 14.64 1.60 -17.27
CA LEU A 305 13.45 0.84 -16.89
C LEU A 305 12.39 1.71 -16.23
N SER A 306 12.79 2.63 -15.34
CA SER A 306 11.85 3.52 -14.64
C SER A 306 11.00 4.33 -15.62
N GLU A 307 11.61 4.86 -16.68
CA GLU A 307 10.92 5.59 -17.74
C GLU A 307 10.00 4.68 -18.58
N LYS A 308 10.46 3.48 -18.89
CA LYS A 308 9.65 2.49 -19.63
C LYS A 308 8.42 2.07 -18.81
N VAL A 309 8.61 1.75 -17.53
CA VAL A 309 7.51 1.40 -16.60
C VAL A 309 6.52 2.55 -16.50
N TRP A 310 7.02 3.76 -16.33
CA TRP A 310 6.16 4.95 -16.21
C TRP A 310 5.32 5.17 -17.46
N ARG A 311 5.94 5.19 -18.65
CA ARG A 311 5.25 5.37 -19.92
C ARG A 311 4.21 4.28 -20.14
N HIS A 312 4.62 3.03 -20.02
CA HIS A 312 3.73 1.87 -20.13
C HIS A 312 2.50 2.02 -19.19
N THR A 313 2.72 2.42 -17.95
CA THR A 313 1.62 2.55 -16.98
C THR A 313 0.70 3.70 -17.34
N ARG A 314 1.23 4.80 -17.87
CA ARG A 314 0.42 5.92 -18.37
C ARG A 314 -0.45 5.50 -19.56
N ASP A 315 0.13 4.74 -20.49
CA ASP A 315 -0.60 4.20 -21.64
C ASP A 315 -1.74 3.29 -21.17
N VAL A 316 -1.49 2.38 -20.21
CA VAL A 316 -2.52 1.52 -19.60
C VAL A 316 -3.64 2.34 -18.95
N PHE A 317 -3.30 3.40 -18.22
CA PHE A 317 -4.30 4.25 -17.57
C PHE A 317 -5.12 5.06 -18.59
N GLU A 318 -4.49 5.51 -19.66
CA GLU A 318 -5.19 6.20 -20.75
C GLU A 318 -6.18 5.27 -21.44
N ASP A 319 -5.73 4.07 -21.81
CA ASP A 319 -6.58 3.09 -22.50
C ASP A 319 -7.77 2.63 -21.64
N ILE A 320 -7.58 2.44 -20.34
CA ILE A 320 -8.65 1.93 -19.47
C ILE A 320 -9.53 3.06 -18.92
N CYS A 321 -8.93 4.10 -18.38
CA CYS A 321 -9.68 5.08 -17.59
C CYS A 321 -10.23 6.24 -18.43
N ASN A 322 -9.57 6.60 -19.55
CA ASN A 322 -9.92 7.75 -20.35
C ASN A 322 -10.55 7.39 -21.71
N SER A 323 -10.45 6.13 -22.15
CA SER A 323 -11.07 5.67 -23.39
C SER A 323 -12.53 5.21 -23.19
N GLU A 324 -13.34 5.26 -24.24
CA GLU A 324 -14.72 4.76 -24.23
C GLU A 324 -14.77 3.23 -24.06
N ASP A 325 -13.87 2.50 -24.71
CA ASP A 325 -13.82 1.03 -24.65
C ASP A 325 -13.41 0.51 -23.28
N GLY A 326 -12.62 1.26 -22.52
CA GLY A 326 -12.18 0.91 -21.17
C GLY A 326 -11.40 -0.37 -21.06
N LYS A 327 -10.58 -0.69 -22.07
CA LYS A 327 -9.79 -1.93 -22.15
C LYS A 327 -8.38 -1.66 -22.62
N TYR A 328 -7.46 -2.43 -22.06
CA TYR A 328 -6.05 -2.46 -22.40
C TYR A 328 -5.68 -3.60 -23.33
#